data_397db03a09f6ec227c033ac926ccdc8b
#
_entry.id   397db03a09f6ec227c033ac926ccdc8b
#
_cell.length_a   1.000
_cell.length_b   1.000
_cell.length_c   1.000
_cell.angle_alpha   90.00
_cell.angle_beta   90.00
_cell.angle_gamma   90.00
#
_symmetry.space_group_name_H-M   'P 1'
#
loop_
_entity.id
_entity.type
_entity.pdbx_description
1 polymer ?
#
loop_
_entity_poly.entity_id
_entity_poly.type
_entity_poly.pdbx_seq_one_letter_code
_entity_poly.pdbx_strand_id
1 'polypeptide(L)'
;IGKAWRFRSHQYRRSLAVYSIQSGIVSLGALQIQLKHQFREMTLYYSNGASYAKKLFNIPRDHIANDFDQIKPELETLAYIKEVLFSEDKLYGGHGKFVENNLKQKEQSDFNEYFFENRNKILKQFKNGEIAYKRTALGGCISTEPCDSKLTCSIIACFDCHGSILEKSRVNNVILKQKEFISFLDANSIEYRTELEELNKLEDLKNKLIKE
;
A
#
# COMPACT_ATOMS: atom_id res chain seq x y z
N ILE A 1 -22.85 39.44 -10.60
CA ILE A 1 -21.86 38.92 -11.56
C ILE A 1 -20.77 39.98 -11.68
N GLY A 2 -19.49 39.65 -11.40
CA GLY A 2 -18.36 40.59 -11.59
C GLY A 2 -17.52 40.93 -10.36
N LYS A 3 -17.81 40.38 -9.16
CA LYS A 3 -16.90 40.57 -8.03
C LYS A 3 -15.87 39.42 -8.01
N ALA A 4 -14.59 39.75 -7.84
CA ALA A 4 -13.51 38.77 -7.72
C ALA A 4 -13.80 37.81 -6.53
N TRP A 5 -13.71 36.51 -6.78
CA TRP A 5 -13.85 35.51 -5.74
C TRP A 5 -12.67 35.57 -4.78
N ARG A 6 -12.92 35.75 -3.49
CA ARG A 6 -11.87 35.73 -2.47
C ARG A 6 -11.59 34.30 -2.04
N PHE A 7 -10.46 33.78 -2.43
CA PHE A 7 -10.00 32.47 -1.98
C PHE A 7 -9.61 32.51 -0.51
N ARG A 8 -9.98 31.45 0.21
CA ARG A 8 -9.56 31.20 1.60
C ARG A 8 -8.59 30.04 1.65
N SER A 9 -7.70 30.02 2.63
CA SER A 9 -6.69 28.97 2.82
C SER A 9 -7.29 27.57 2.86
N HIS A 10 -8.47 27.43 3.43
CA HIS A 10 -9.22 26.17 3.51
C HIS A 10 -9.63 25.61 2.13
N GLN A 11 -9.96 26.46 1.19
CA GLN A 11 -10.28 26.05 -0.18
C GLN A 11 -9.05 25.52 -0.90
N TYR A 12 -7.88 26.16 -0.70
CA TYR A 12 -6.62 25.64 -1.24
C TYR A 12 -6.24 24.28 -0.64
N ARG A 13 -6.39 24.11 0.67
CA ARG A 13 -6.13 22.82 1.34
C ARG A 13 -7.02 21.72 0.76
N ARG A 14 -8.32 22.01 0.58
CA ARG A 14 -9.25 21.04 0.01
C ARG A 14 -8.89 20.72 -1.44
N SER A 15 -8.60 21.71 -2.25
CA SER A 15 -8.18 21.51 -3.64
C SER A 15 -6.90 20.65 -3.69
N LEU A 16 -5.90 20.98 -2.87
CA LEU A 16 -4.67 20.20 -2.79
C LEU A 16 -4.98 18.73 -2.44
N ALA A 17 -5.83 18.47 -1.45
CA ALA A 17 -6.20 17.11 -1.06
C ALA A 17 -6.89 16.35 -2.20
N VAL A 18 -7.89 16.95 -2.83
CA VAL A 18 -8.65 16.35 -3.94
C VAL A 18 -7.75 16.03 -5.12
N TYR A 19 -6.95 16.98 -5.57
CA TYR A 19 -6.10 16.79 -6.76
C TYR A 19 -4.92 15.86 -6.49
N SER A 20 -4.34 15.88 -5.29
CA SER A 20 -3.27 14.95 -4.92
C SER A 20 -3.74 13.50 -4.93
N ILE A 21 -4.92 13.21 -4.39
CA ILE A 21 -5.48 11.84 -4.42
C ILE A 21 -5.93 11.47 -5.83
N GLN A 22 -6.51 12.42 -6.56
CA GLN A 22 -6.91 12.21 -7.94
C GLN A 22 -5.74 11.83 -8.85
N SER A 23 -4.57 12.45 -8.65
CA SER A 23 -3.38 12.15 -9.44
C SER A 23 -2.91 10.71 -9.33
N GLY A 24 -3.30 10.00 -8.23
CA GLY A 24 -2.83 8.65 -7.95
C GLY A 24 -1.35 8.55 -7.55
N ILE A 25 -0.60 9.65 -7.63
CA ILE A 25 0.84 9.72 -7.34
C ILE A 25 1.09 9.84 -5.84
N VAL A 26 0.22 10.58 -5.14
CA VAL A 26 0.37 10.86 -3.71
C VAL A 26 -0.45 9.88 -2.87
N SER A 27 0.22 9.19 -1.95
CA SER A 27 -0.46 8.32 -1.00
C SER A 27 -1.25 9.12 0.03
N LEU A 28 -2.33 8.52 0.56
CA LEU A 28 -3.14 9.17 1.59
C LEU A 28 -2.33 9.52 2.85
N GLY A 29 -1.36 8.65 3.23
CA GLY A 29 -0.48 8.91 4.36
C GLY A 29 0.47 10.09 4.12
N ALA A 30 1.07 10.19 2.94
CA ALA A 30 1.91 11.33 2.58
C ALA A 30 1.10 12.64 2.59
N LEU A 31 -0.14 12.60 2.09
CA LEU A 31 -1.04 13.74 2.11
C LEU A 31 -1.45 14.13 3.54
N GLN A 32 -1.68 13.15 4.41
CA GLN A 32 -1.99 13.40 5.83
C GLN A 32 -0.85 14.16 6.51
N ILE A 33 0.39 13.74 6.31
CA ILE A 33 1.58 14.40 6.85
C ILE A 33 1.70 15.82 6.31
N GLN A 34 1.55 15.99 4.99
CA GLN A 34 1.63 17.30 4.34
C GLN A 34 0.57 18.28 4.85
N LEU A 35 -0.64 17.81 5.07
CA LEU A 35 -1.73 18.61 5.59
C LEU A 35 -1.70 18.74 7.13
N LYS A 36 -0.78 18.04 7.80
CA LYS A 36 -0.68 18.00 9.27
C LYS A 36 -2.01 17.61 9.95
N HIS A 37 -2.71 16.65 9.35
CA HIS A 37 -3.93 16.12 9.93
C HIS A 37 -3.60 15.09 11.01
N GLN A 38 -4.15 15.26 12.20
CA GLN A 38 -3.99 14.32 13.32
C GLN A 38 -4.62 12.96 13.01
N PHE A 39 -5.79 12.97 12.38
CA PHE A 39 -6.54 11.76 12.06
C PHE A 39 -6.63 11.58 10.55
N ARG A 40 -6.57 10.33 10.12
CA ARG A 40 -6.66 9.94 8.71
C ARG A 40 -8.03 10.26 8.11
N GLU A 41 -9.09 10.16 8.90
CA GLU A 41 -10.46 10.49 8.54
C GLU A 41 -10.59 11.95 8.07
N MET A 42 -9.82 12.85 8.68
CA MET A 42 -9.74 14.24 8.22
C MET A 42 -9.20 14.33 6.80
N THR A 43 -8.16 13.57 6.48
CA THR A 43 -7.58 13.56 5.13
C THR A 43 -8.55 12.95 4.13
N LEU A 44 -9.25 11.87 4.49
CA LEU A 44 -10.31 11.27 3.67
C LEU A 44 -11.46 12.23 3.42
N TYR A 45 -11.92 12.94 4.45
CA TYR A 45 -12.96 13.95 4.30
C TYR A 45 -12.56 15.07 3.32
N TYR A 46 -11.32 15.54 3.41
CA TYR A 46 -10.80 16.58 2.51
C TYR A 46 -10.63 16.08 1.08
N SER A 47 -10.27 14.81 0.88
CA SER A 47 -10.13 14.19 -0.43
C SER A 47 -11.44 13.66 -1.02
N ASN A 48 -12.53 13.76 -0.27
CA ASN A 48 -13.85 13.35 -0.75
C ASN A 48 -14.24 14.15 -2.00
N GLY A 49 -14.67 13.44 -3.04
CA GLY A 49 -14.97 14.03 -4.35
C GLY A 49 -13.81 13.94 -5.36
N ALA A 50 -12.66 13.36 -5.02
CA ALA A 50 -11.57 13.17 -5.97
C ALA A 50 -12.00 12.38 -7.23
N SER A 51 -12.92 11.42 -7.09
CA SER A 51 -13.50 10.68 -8.22
C SER A 51 -14.36 11.56 -9.13
N TYR A 52 -15.02 12.58 -8.60
CA TYR A 52 -15.76 13.55 -9.41
C TYR A 52 -14.84 14.51 -10.14
N ALA A 53 -13.74 14.94 -9.50
CA ALA A 53 -12.76 15.82 -10.12
C ALA A 53 -12.16 15.18 -11.38
N LYS A 54 -11.96 13.87 -11.40
CA LYS A 54 -11.48 13.10 -12.55
C LYS A 54 -12.41 13.21 -13.78
N LYS A 55 -13.71 13.41 -13.56
CA LYS A 55 -14.72 13.55 -14.63
C LYS A 55 -14.88 15.01 -15.10
N LEU A 56 -14.59 15.99 -14.26
CA LEU A 56 -14.78 17.41 -14.55
C LEU A 56 -13.66 18.03 -15.36
N PHE A 57 -12.44 17.47 -15.26
CA PHE A 57 -11.29 17.97 -15.97
C PHE A 57 -10.87 16.93 -17.00
N ASN A 58 -10.99 17.25 -18.28
CA ASN A 58 -10.23 16.57 -19.33
C ASN A 58 -8.76 16.83 -19.03
N ILE A 59 -8.11 15.90 -18.35
CA ILE A 59 -6.67 15.94 -18.13
C ILE A 59 -6.03 15.93 -19.53
N PRO A 60 -5.24 16.95 -19.91
CA PRO A 60 -4.58 16.97 -21.19
C PRO A 60 -3.80 15.66 -21.42
N ARG A 61 -3.74 15.19 -22.67
CA ARG A 61 -3.07 13.92 -23.00
C ARG A 61 -1.60 13.88 -22.60
N ASP A 62 -0.98 15.02 -22.55
CA ASP A 62 0.41 15.31 -22.19
C ASP A 62 0.63 15.56 -20.68
N HIS A 63 -0.38 15.30 -19.86
CA HIS A 63 -0.22 15.45 -18.41
C HIS A 63 0.54 14.26 -17.83
N ILE A 64 1.54 14.52 -16.98
CA ILE A 64 2.39 13.52 -16.33
C ILE A 64 1.61 12.39 -15.61
N ALA A 65 0.38 12.68 -15.15
CA ALA A 65 -0.49 11.67 -14.56
C ALA A 65 -0.91 10.57 -15.56
N ASN A 66 -1.11 10.93 -16.84
CA ASN A 66 -1.43 9.97 -17.87
C ASN A 66 -0.23 9.07 -18.18
N ASP A 67 0.96 9.65 -18.25
CA ASP A 67 2.21 8.90 -18.45
C ASP A 67 2.44 7.95 -17.28
N PHE A 68 2.21 8.43 -16.05
CA PHE A 68 2.32 7.60 -14.86
C PHE A 68 1.30 6.45 -14.85
N ASP A 69 0.04 6.70 -15.20
CA ASP A 69 -1.00 5.67 -15.26
C ASP A 69 -0.70 4.60 -16.35
N GLN A 70 -0.03 4.99 -17.42
CA GLN A 70 0.40 4.04 -18.48
C GLN A 70 1.59 3.18 -18.02
N ILE A 71 2.55 3.75 -17.33
CA ILE A 71 3.78 3.06 -16.89
C ILE A 71 3.54 2.26 -15.60
N LYS A 72 2.58 2.67 -14.78
CA LYS A 72 2.29 2.06 -13.48
C LYS A 72 2.14 0.54 -13.51
N PRO A 73 1.37 -0.10 -14.43
CA PRO A 73 1.26 -1.55 -14.48
C PRO A 73 2.60 -2.23 -14.75
N GLU A 74 3.47 -1.61 -15.53
CA GLU A 74 4.81 -2.14 -15.81
C GLU A 74 5.72 -2.08 -14.59
N LEU A 75 5.67 -0.97 -13.86
CA LEU A 75 6.41 -0.80 -12.60
C LEU A 75 5.91 -1.76 -11.51
N GLU A 76 4.60 -1.92 -11.38
CA GLU A 76 4.01 -2.89 -10.43
C GLU A 76 4.41 -4.33 -10.79
N THR A 77 4.40 -4.68 -12.09
CA THR A 77 4.85 -5.97 -12.58
C THR A 77 6.32 -6.22 -12.23
N LEU A 78 7.19 -5.26 -12.51
CA LEU A 78 8.62 -5.37 -12.21
C LEU A 78 8.88 -5.49 -10.70
N ALA A 79 8.16 -4.72 -9.89
CA ALA A 79 8.26 -4.78 -8.45
C ALA A 79 7.80 -6.15 -7.91
N TYR A 80 6.67 -6.67 -8.40
CA TYR A 80 6.17 -8.00 -8.05
C TYR A 80 7.16 -9.10 -8.42
N ILE A 81 7.70 -9.06 -9.62
CA ILE A 81 8.70 -10.01 -10.09
C ILE A 81 9.91 -10.00 -9.17
N LYS A 82 10.50 -8.80 -8.93
CA LYS A 82 11.71 -8.65 -8.14
C LYS A 82 11.51 -9.01 -6.67
N GLU A 83 10.45 -8.53 -6.06
CA GLU A 83 10.25 -8.60 -4.62
C GLU A 83 9.50 -9.84 -4.17
N VAL A 84 8.77 -10.49 -5.06
CA VAL A 84 7.96 -11.67 -4.73
C VAL A 84 8.52 -12.92 -5.39
N LEU A 85 8.61 -12.93 -6.72
CA LEU A 85 9.01 -14.16 -7.45
C LEU A 85 10.50 -14.46 -7.28
N PHE A 86 11.36 -13.45 -7.28
CA PHE A 86 12.80 -13.59 -7.08
C PHE A 86 13.27 -13.24 -5.66
N SER A 87 12.37 -13.17 -4.70
CA SER A 87 12.74 -12.98 -3.29
C SER A 87 13.50 -14.21 -2.78
N GLU A 88 14.64 -13.98 -2.14
CA GLU A 88 15.41 -15.02 -1.43
C GLU A 88 14.77 -15.36 -0.08
N ASP A 89 14.01 -14.43 0.48
CA ASP A 89 13.31 -14.60 1.76
C ASP A 89 12.09 -15.50 1.59
N LYS A 90 11.81 -16.32 2.59
CA LYS A 90 10.55 -17.07 2.68
C LYS A 90 9.39 -16.09 2.86
N LEU A 91 8.40 -16.23 2.00
CA LEU A 91 7.19 -15.41 2.00
C LEU A 91 6.07 -16.07 2.79
N TYR A 92 5.33 -15.26 3.54
CA TYR A 92 4.19 -15.65 4.35
C TYR A 92 2.94 -14.85 3.94
N GLY A 93 1.82 -15.12 4.60
CA GLY A 93 0.54 -14.50 4.24
C GLY A 93 -0.19 -15.29 3.16
N GLY A 94 -1.39 -14.87 2.80
CA GLY A 94 -2.24 -15.65 1.87
C GLY A 94 -1.60 -15.86 0.51
N HIS A 95 -1.19 -14.79 -0.16
CA HIS A 95 -0.52 -14.90 -1.46
C HIS A 95 0.95 -15.32 -1.34
N GLY A 96 1.64 -14.93 -0.28
CA GLY A 96 3.01 -15.36 -0.03
C GLY A 96 3.14 -16.89 0.04
N LYS A 97 2.27 -17.55 0.81
CA LYS A 97 2.19 -19.03 0.88
C LYS A 97 1.87 -19.66 -0.48
N PHE A 98 0.98 -19.04 -1.26
CA PHE A 98 0.67 -19.52 -2.61
C PHE A 98 1.91 -19.50 -3.51
N VAL A 99 2.69 -18.43 -3.48
CA VAL A 99 3.94 -18.29 -4.25
C VAL A 99 4.97 -19.33 -3.80
N GLU A 100 5.19 -19.47 -2.49
CA GLU A 100 6.13 -20.46 -1.95
C GLU A 100 5.78 -21.88 -2.35
N ASN A 101 4.50 -22.27 -2.21
CA ASN A 101 4.07 -23.64 -2.44
C ASN A 101 3.92 -24.01 -3.92
N ASN A 102 3.58 -23.06 -4.79
CA ASN A 102 3.24 -23.37 -6.19
C ASN A 102 4.28 -22.87 -7.19
N LEU A 103 5.03 -21.84 -6.85
CA LEU A 103 5.97 -21.23 -7.80
C LEU A 103 7.43 -21.50 -7.42
N LYS A 104 7.82 -21.30 -6.15
CA LYS A 104 9.20 -21.44 -5.72
C LYS A 104 9.65 -22.89 -5.44
N GLN A 105 8.71 -23.83 -5.30
CA GLN A 105 9.06 -25.27 -5.13
C GLN A 105 9.53 -25.97 -6.41
N LYS A 106 9.36 -25.31 -7.58
CA LYS A 106 9.91 -25.81 -8.84
C LYS A 106 11.43 -25.65 -8.82
N GLU A 107 12.15 -26.58 -9.45
CA GLU A 107 13.60 -26.45 -9.63
C GLU A 107 13.93 -25.10 -10.30
N GLN A 108 15.03 -24.49 -9.91
CA GLN A 108 15.37 -23.12 -10.30
C GLN A 108 15.49 -22.95 -11.83
N SER A 109 15.82 -24.02 -12.56
CA SER A 109 15.82 -24.08 -14.01
C SER A 109 14.39 -23.95 -14.57
N ASP A 110 13.48 -24.76 -14.05
CA ASP A 110 12.07 -24.79 -14.48
C ASP A 110 11.34 -23.50 -14.14
N PHE A 111 11.72 -22.85 -13.03
CA PHE A 111 11.15 -21.56 -12.63
C PHE A 111 11.53 -20.45 -13.59
N ASN A 112 12.80 -20.37 -14.00
CA ASN A 112 13.27 -19.37 -14.95
C ASN A 112 12.59 -19.55 -16.32
N GLU A 113 12.49 -20.79 -16.82
CA GLU A 113 11.81 -21.09 -18.07
C GLU A 113 10.32 -20.74 -18.00
N TYR A 114 9.64 -21.16 -16.94
CA TYR A 114 8.25 -20.80 -16.69
C TYR A 114 8.04 -19.29 -16.63
N PHE A 115 8.96 -18.56 -16.01
CA PHE A 115 8.89 -17.11 -15.91
C PHE A 115 9.05 -16.43 -17.27
N PHE A 116 10.05 -16.84 -18.07
CA PHE A 116 10.27 -16.26 -19.39
C PHE A 116 9.09 -16.52 -20.33
N GLU A 117 8.49 -17.70 -20.29
CA GLU A 117 7.29 -18.03 -21.07
C GLU A 117 6.06 -17.23 -20.63
N ASN A 118 5.89 -17.01 -19.34
CA ASN A 118 4.69 -16.39 -18.79
C ASN A 118 4.83 -14.89 -18.52
N ARG A 119 6.00 -14.27 -18.70
CA ARG A 119 6.23 -12.85 -18.46
C ARG A 119 5.20 -11.94 -19.13
N ASN A 120 4.95 -12.19 -20.41
CA ASN A 120 4.00 -11.40 -21.17
C ASN A 120 2.55 -11.61 -20.70
N LYS A 121 2.23 -12.79 -20.21
CA LYS A 121 0.93 -13.11 -19.62
C LYS A 121 0.74 -12.37 -18.29
N ILE A 122 1.75 -12.40 -17.43
CA ILE A 122 1.74 -11.66 -16.15
C ILE A 122 1.57 -10.16 -16.41
N LEU A 123 2.38 -9.59 -17.30
CA LEU A 123 2.27 -8.17 -17.65
C LEU A 123 0.88 -7.81 -18.20
N LYS A 124 0.28 -8.69 -19.02
CA LYS A 124 -1.06 -8.49 -19.54
C LYS A 124 -2.11 -8.49 -18.42
N GLN A 125 -1.99 -9.38 -17.43
CA GLN A 125 -2.87 -9.42 -16.26
C GLN A 125 -2.79 -8.12 -15.44
N PHE A 126 -1.58 -7.56 -15.25
CA PHE A 126 -1.41 -6.26 -14.61
C PHE A 126 -2.04 -5.12 -15.44
N LYS A 127 -1.83 -5.11 -16.76
CA LYS A 127 -2.43 -4.10 -17.66
C LYS A 127 -3.96 -4.17 -17.70
N ASN A 128 -4.52 -5.35 -17.60
CA ASN A 128 -5.97 -5.55 -17.54
C ASN A 128 -6.56 -5.24 -16.15
N GLY A 129 -5.73 -4.99 -15.13
CA GLY A 129 -6.19 -4.78 -13.77
C GLY A 129 -6.70 -6.03 -13.05
N GLU A 130 -6.38 -7.22 -13.57
CA GLU A 130 -6.72 -8.51 -12.95
C GLU A 130 -5.88 -8.76 -11.71
N ILE A 131 -4.65 -8.24 -11.71
CA ILE A 131 -3.68 -8.30 -10.61
C ILE A 131 -3.12 -6.89 -10.39
N ALA A 132 -2.88 -6.54 -9.16
CA ALA A 132 -2.15 -5.34 -8.76
C ALA A 132 -1.03 -5.73 -7.79
N TYR A 133 0.03 -4.94 -7.69
CA TYR A 133 1.01 -5.11 -6.65
C TYR A 133 1.26 -3.79 -5.93
N LYS A 134 1.08 -3.81 -4.63
CA LYS A 134 1.27 -2.64 -3.77
C LYS A 134 2.23 -3.01 -2.65
N ARG A 135 3.28 -2.25 -2.48
CA ARG A 135 4.17 -2.39 -1.33
C ARG A 135 3.44 -2.00 -0.06
N THR A 136 3.65 -2.78 0.99
CA THR A 136 3.13 -2.52 2.33
C THR A 136 4.28 -2.49 3.34
N ALA A 137 3.99 -2.04 4.56
CA ALA A 137 4.99 -2.04 5.62
C ALA A 137 5.48 -3.45 5.97
N LEU A 138 4.64 -4.47 5.78
CA LEU A 138 4.94 -5.87 6.11
C LEU A 138 5.47 -6.68 4.91
N GLY A 139 5.47 -6.11 3.70
CA GLY A 139 5.84 -6.79 2.46
C GLY A 139 5.06 -6.25 1.27
N GLY A 140 4.06 -6.99 0.79
CA GLY A 140 3.25 -6.60 -0.37
C GLY A 140 1.78 -6.98 -0.25
N CYS A 141 0.99 -6.52 -1.21
CA CYS A 141 -0.42 -6.84 -1.35
C CYS A 141 -0.80 -6.90 -2.83
N ILE A 142 -1.52 -7.95 -3.25
CA ILE A 142 -1.97 -8.12 -4.64
C ILE A 142 -3.44 -7.73 -4.86
N SER A 143 -4.14 -7.27 -3.83
CA SER A 143 -5.56 -6.91 -3.96
C SER A 143 -5.75 -5.76 -4.94
N THR A 144 -6.67 -5.95 -5.88
CA THR A 144 -7.14 -4.92 -6.81
C THR A 144 -8.22 -4.04 -6.19
N GLU A 145 -8.91 -4.57 -5.21
CA GLU A 145 -10.01 -3.88 -4.53
C GLU A 145 -9.52 -2.87 -3.47
N PRO A 146 -10.35 -1.89 -3.12
CA PRO A 146 -10.11 -1.04 -1.97
C PRO A 146 -10.00 -1.88 -0.69
N CYS A 147 -9.03 -1.56 0.15
CA CYS A 147 -8.83 -2.27 1.40
C CYS A 147 -9.44 -1.49 2.56
N ASP A 148 -10.51 -2.00 3.16
CA ASP A 148 -11.17 -1.38 4.32
C ASP A 148 -10.25 -1.32 5.54
N SER A 149 -9.36 -2.30 5.69
CA SER A 149 -8.36 -2.32 6.76
C SER A 149 -7.32 -1.18 6.64
N LYS A 150 -7.12 -0.62 5.44
CA LYS A 150 -6.32 0.60 5.27
C LYS A 150 -7.02 1.84 5.84
N LEU A 151 -8.34 1.84 5.90
CA LEU A 151 -9.11 2.92 6.50
C LEU A 151 -8.92 2.98 8.01
N THR A 152 -8.78 1.82 8.64
CA THR A 152 -8.54 1.69 10.09
C THR A 152 -7.07 1.76 10.48
N CYS A 153 -6.15 1.91 9.49
CA CYS A 153 -4.70 1.89 9.68
C CYS A 153 -4.15 0.61 10.36
N SER A 154 -4.94 -0.43 10.47
CA SER A 154 -4.52 -1.67 11.13
C SER A 154 -3.59 -2.47 10.21
N ILE A 155 -2.31 -2.51 10.57
CA ILE A 155 -1.30 -3.35 9.91
C ILE A 155 -1.58 -4.83 10.19
N ILE A 156 -2.17 -5.13 11.34
CA ILE A 156 -2.48 -6.48 11.81
C ILE A 156 -3.41 -7.22 10.84
N ALA A 157 -4.38 -6.52 10.26
CA ALA A 157 -5.33 -7.13 9.32
C ALA A 157 -4.68 -7.73 8.06
N CYS A 158 -3.43 -7.35 7.75
CA CYS A 158 -2.70 -7.95 6.64
C CYS A 158 -2.26 -9.39 6.92
N PHE A 159 -2.19 -9.84 8.18
CA PHE A 159 -1.76 -11.21 8.50
C PHE A 159 -2.76 -12.27 8.05
N ASP A 160 -4.05 -11.98 8.12
CA ASP A 160 -5.14 -12.89 7.74
C ASP A 160 -5.71 -12.59 6.34
N CYS A 161 -5.11 -11.66 5.61
CA CYS A 161 -5.59 -11.26 4.29
C CYS A 161 -5.12 -12.21 3.19
N HIS A 162 -6.02 -12.65 2.31
CA HIS A 162 -5.70 -13.52 1.18
C HIS A 162 -4.71 -12.91 0.19
N GLY A 163 -4.76 -11.59 -0.02
CA GLY A 163 -3.87 -10.89 -0.94
C GLY A 163 -2.55 -10.46 -0.32
N SER A 164 -2.27 -10.81 0.94
CA SER A 164 -1.08 -10.36 1.65
C SER A 164 0.15 -11.19 1.29
N ILE A 165 1.27 -10.50 1.24
CA ILE A 165 2.61 -11.05 1.14
C ILE A 165 3.39 -10.46 2.32
N LEU A 166 3.86 -11.31 3.22
CA LEU A 166 4.55 -10.89 4.42
C LEU A 166 6.01 -11.37 4.35
N GLU A 167 6.94 -10.49 4.64
CA GLU A 167 8.38 -10.75 4.71
C GLU A 167 8.83 -10.68 6.17
N LYS A 168 9.50 -11.71 6.65
CA LYS A 168 9.99 -11.78 8.05
C LYS A 168 10.88 -10.60 8.41
N SER A 169 11.74 -10.18 7.50
CA SER A 169 12.63 -9.03 7.66
C SER A 169 11.84 -7.74 7.87
N ARG A 170 10.82 -7.50 7.07
CA ARG A 170 9.96 -6.30 7.18
C ARG A 170 9.08 -6.31 8.42
N VAL A 171 8.51 -7.47 8.77
CA VAL A 171 7.76 -7.62 10.03
C VAL A 171 8.64 -7.27 11.22
N ASN A 172 9.89 -7.76 11.25
CA ASN A 172 10.83 -7.41 12.31
C ASN A 172 11.14 -5.91 12.36
N ASN A 173 11.34 -5.28 11.20
CA ASN A 173 11.59 -3.84 11.13
C ASN A 173 10.39 -3.02 11.64
N VAL A 174 9.16 -3.43 11.33
CA VAL A 174 7.95 -2.78 11.84
C VAL A 174 7.90 -2.90 13.37
N ILE A 175 8.14 -4.08 13.92
CA ILE A 175 8.19 -4.31 15.38
C ILE A 175 9.25 -3.42 16.04
N LEU A 176 10.45 -3.33 15.45
CA LEU A 176 11.53 -2.48 15.98
C LEU A 176 11.13 -1.00 15.98
N LYS A 177 10.54 -0.52 14.88
CA LYS A 177 10.08 0.86 14.76
C LYS A 177 8.91 1.17 15.70
N GLN A 178 8.02 0.22 15.91
CA GLN A 178 6.93 0.36 16.87
C GLN A 178 7.47 0.46 18.32
N LYS A 179 8.45 -0.37 18.68
CA LYS A 179 9.13 -0.28 19.99
C LYS A 179 9.83 1.07 20.18
N GLU A 180 10.53 1.54 19.14
CA GLU A 180 11.16 2.85 19.16
C GLU A 180 10.11 3.95 19.36
N PHE A 181 9.01 3.90 18.63
CA PHE A 181 7.92 4.87 18.76
C PHE A 181 7.31 4.89 20.16
N ILE A 182 7.00 3.71 20.72
CA ILE A 182 6.44 3.58 22.07
C ILE A 182 7.37 4.17 23.13
N SER A 183 8.69 4.08 22.93
CA SER A 183 9.66 4.64 23.88
C SER A 183 9.62 6.17 24.00
N PHE A 184 9.04 6.87 23.04
CA PHE A 184 8.84 8.33 23.06
C PHE A 184 7.50 8.76 23.68
N LEU A 185 6.58 7.80 23.94
CA LEU A 185 5.26 8.09 24.46
C LEU A 185 5.27 8.11 26.00
N ASP A 186 4.39 8.94 26.59
CA ASP A 186 4.16 8.90 28.03
C ASP A 186 3.45 7.60 28.43
N ALA A 187 4.03 6.85 29.36
CA ALA A 187 3.52 5.56 29.83
C ALA A 187 2.09 5.63 30.42
N ASN A 188 1.64 6.81 30.83
CA ASN A 188 0.30 7.01 31.35
C ASN A 188 -0.71 7.41 30.26
N SER A 189 -0.25 7.67 29.03
CA SER A 189 -1.11 8.11 27.93
C SER A 189 -1.97 6.97 27.39
N ILE A 190 -3.08 7.33 26.74
CA ILE A 190 -3.95 6.38 26.04
C ILE A 190 -3.21 5.84 24.82
N GLU A 191 -2.47 6.69 24.14
CA GLU A 191 -1.67 6.35 22.96
C GLU A 191 -0.66 5.25 23.29
N TYR A 192 0.06 5.36 24.40
CA TYR A 192 1.02 4.34 24.84
C TYR A 192 0.35 2.96 24.98
N ARG A 193 -0.83 2.90 25.61
CA ARG A 193 -1.54 1.63 25.82
C ARG A 193 -2.01 1.02 24.51
N THR A 194 -2.54 1.85 23.62
CA THR A 194 -3.03 1.40 22.31
C THR A 194 -1.88 0.84 21.45
N GLU A 195 -0.76 1.57 21.40
CA GLU A 195 0.40 1.16 20.61
C GLU A 195 1.10 -0.08 21.20
N LEU A 196 1.09 -0.21 22.53
CA LEU A 196 1.60 -1.40 23.21
C LEU A 196 0.74 -2.64 22.93
N GLU A 197 -0.58 -2.51 22.91
CA GLU A 197 -1.48 -3.61 22.52
C GLU A 197 -1.26 -4.03 21.05
N GLU A 198 -1.06 -3.07 20.16
CA GLU A 198 -0.78 -3.35 18.75
C GLU A 198 0.57 -4.06 18.60
N LEU A 199 1.60 -3.62 19.33
CA LEU A 199 2.90 -4.29 19.37
C LEU A 199 2.79 -5.74 19.84
N ASN A 200 2.08 -6.00 20.93
CA ASN A 200 1.89 -7.35 21.46
C ASN A 200 1.22 -8.27 20.43
N LYS A 201 0.19 -7.76 19.74
CA LYS A 201 -0.48 -8.51 18.66
C LYS A 201 0.46 -8.79 17.49
N LEU A 202 1.30 -7.83 17.10
CA LEU A 202 2.31 -8.02 16.04
C LEU A 202 3.34 -9.10 16.41
N GLU A 203 3.80 -9.12 17.67
CA GLU A 203 4.75 -10.13 18.15
C GLU A 203 4.12 -11.53 18.20
N ASP A 204 2.87 -11.63 18.65
CA ASP A 204 2.13 -12.91 18.68
C ASP A 204 1.93 -13.46 17.26
N LEU A 205 1.53 -12.63 16.31
CA LEU A 205 1.35 -13.00 14.92
C LEU A 205 2.68 -13.40 14.26
N LYS A 206 3.76 -12.67 14.54
CA LYS A 206 5.10 -13.05 14.10
C LYS A 206 5.49 -14.44 14.61
N ASN A 207 5.22 -14.72 15.88
CA ASN A 207 5.53 -16.04 16.48
C ASN A 207 4.72 -17.17 15.85
N LYS A 208 3.49 -16.90 15.43
CA LYS A 208 2.66 -17.87 14.66
C LYS A 208 3.25 -18.11 13.27
N LEU A 209 3.66 -17.07 12.56
CA LEU A 209 4.28 -17.20 11.23
C LEU A 209 5.59 -18.02 11.24
N ILE A 210 6.35 -17.97 12.33
CA ILE A 210 7.63 -18.71 12.43
C ILE A 210 7.39 -20.20 12.72
N LYS A 211 6.26 -20.56 13.31
CA LYS A 211 5.91 -21.97 13.62
C LYS A 211 5.29 -22.72 12.43
N GLU A 212 4.86 -22.00 11.40
CA GLU A 212 4.41 -22.53 10.11
C GLU A 212 5.57 -22.60 9.09
#